data_57a0fb4756a38accfaa46193c37680cd
#
_entry.id   57a0fb4756a38accfaa46193c37680cd
#
_cell.length_a   1.000
_cell.length_b   1.000
_cell.length_c   1.000
_cell.angle_alpha   90.00
_cell.angle_beta   90.00
_cell.angle_gamma   90.00
#
_symmetry.space_group_name_H-M   'P 1'
#
loop_
_entity.id
_entity.type
_entity.pdbx_description
1 polymer ?
#
loop_
_entity_poly.entity_id
_entity_poly.type
_entity_poly.pdbx_seq_one_letter_code
_entity_poly.pdbx_strand_id
1 'polypeptide(L)'
;MKKSNNLTIYIIIAMIAGAILGYYIHENFDKASIEIFSKNIKLLTTIFLRLIQMVIAPLVFTTLVVGISRLGDLKTVGRVGGKAMLWFVTASLVSLLIGMVLVNILKPGEGIALSNADMTGASDLIGKTQAFSLPGFIDHVFPKSMFEALANNEILQIVIFSVFFGVAAAAMGKKTEGLMLAFENGAHIILKMVGYVMNFAPIGVFGAIASVIATKGLSIFLFYGKYLLYFLIGIGVLWVVLITVGFIILKKRMPSLLKIITNPLVIAFSTTSSEAVFPKLTEELERFGCKDKIVSFILPLGYSFNLDGSMMYMTFASMAIAQAYGIHLDLGTQLTMLLVLMLTSKGIAGVPRASLVVVTATCAMFHIPPEGIALILPIDHFCDMFRSATNVLGNSLATTVVSKWEGALENPAQA
;
A
#
# COMPACT_ATOMS: atom_id res chain seq x y z
N MET A 1 0.96 -24.18 -11.89
CA MET A 1 0.26 -24.18 -10.59
C MET A 1 1.09 -24.68 -9.39
N LYS A 2 1.96 -25.72 -9.47
CA LYS A 2 2.72 -26.22 -8.31
C LYS A 2 3.76 -25.25 -7.69
N LYS A 3 4.41 -24.37 -8.48
CA LYS A 3 5.46 -23.46 -7.98
C LYS A 3 4.93 -22.29 -7.11
N SER A 4 3.71 -21.80 -7.34
CA SER A 4 3.14 -20.68 -6.58
C SER A 4 2.77 -21.08 -5.14
N ASN A 5 2.24 -22.29 -4.93
CA ASN A 5 1.88 -22.78 -3.59
C ASN A 5 3.11 -22.96 -2.68
N ASN A 6 4.26 -23.32 -3.26
CA ASN A 6 5.48 -23.54 -2.46
C ASN A 6 6.05 -22.23 -1.90
N LEU A 7 6.00 -21.12 -2.66
CA LEU A 7 6.52 -19.83 -2.21
C LEU A 7 5.74 -19.31 -0.99
N THR A 8 4.40 -19.39 -1.02
CA THR A 8 3.56 -19.00 0.13
C THR A 8 3.90 -19.82 1.38
N ILE A 9 4.09 -21.13 1.22
CA ILE A 9 4.48 -22.01 2.34
C ILE A 9 5.84 -21.60 2.89
N TYR A 10 6.85 -21.34 2.03
CA TYR A 10 8.17 -20.89 2.47
C TYR A 10 8.11 -19.54 3.21
N ILE A 11 7.25 -18.61 2.77
CA ILE A 11 7.06 -17.33 3.44
C ILE A 11 6.45 -17.53 4.83
N ILE A 12 5.43 -18.40 4.97
CA ILE A 12 4.81 -18.69 6.27
C ILE A 12 5.82 -19.35 7.21
N ILE A 13 6.59 -20.32 6.72
CA ILE A 13 7.66 -20.95 7.51
C ILE A 13 8.68 -19.89 7.96
N ALA A 14 9.09 -19.00 7.06
CA ALA A 14 10.03 -17.93 7.36
C ALA A 14 9.49 -16.94 8.40
N MET A 15 8.18 -16.61 8.34
CA MET A 15 7.50 -15.80 9.36
C MET A 15 7.57 -16.45 10.75
N ILE A 16 7.20 -17.73 10.83
CA ILE A 16 7.20 -18.47 12.10
C ILE A 16 8.63 -18.58 12.66
N ALA A 17 9.59 -18.95 11.81
CA ALA A 17 11.00 -19.06 12.21
C ALA A 17 11.57 -17.70 12.66
N GLY A 18 11.23 -16.60 11.95
CA GLY A 18 11.60 -15.24 12.32
C GLY A 18 11.01 -14.83 13.68
N ALA A 19 9.75 -15.16 13.94
CA ALA A 19 9.09 -14.87 15.21
C ALA A 19 9.74 -15.63 16.37
N ILE A 20 10.03 -16.91 16.19
CA ILE A 20 10.69 -17.74 17.21
C ILE A 20 12.10 -17.19 17.52
N LEU A 21 12.90 -16.91 16.48
CA LEU A 21 14.24 -16.35 16.67
C LEU A 21 14.19 -14.97 17.34
N GLY A 22 13.31 -14.09 16.86
CA GLY A 22 13.14 -12.75 17.44
C GLY A 22 12.75 -12.81 18.92
N TYR A 23 11.82 -13.69 19.29
CA TYR A 23 11.41 -13.88 20.67
C TYR A 23 12.58 -14.43 21.53
N TYR A 24 13.32 -15.44 21.05
CA TYR A 24 14.49 -15.96 21.73
C TYR A 24 15.54 -14.89 22.01
N ILE A 25 15.82 -14.04 21.02
CA ILE A 25 16.77 -12.93 21.16
C ILE A 25 16.25 -11.89 22.18
N HIS A 26 14.95 -11.57 22.13
CA HIS A 26 14.34 -10.61 23.05
C HIS A 26 14.48 -11.01 24.52
N GLU A 27 14.26 -12.31 24.82
CA GLU A 27 14.23 -12.83 26.18
C GLU A 27 15.64 -13.10 26.76
N ASN A 28 16.64 -13.38 25.92
CA ASN A 28 17.93 -13.90 26.39
C ASN A 28 19.10 -12.92 26.22
N PHE A 29 18.91 -11.77 25.57
CA PHE A 29 20.00 -10.84 25.29
C PHE A 29 19.68 -9.43 25.84
N ASP A 30 20.76 -8.68 26.13
CA ASP A 30 20.66 -7.29 26.56
C ASP A 30 20.26 -6.36 25.41
N LYS A 31 19.78 -5.16 25.74
CA LYS A 31 19.28 -4.18 24.75
C LYS A 31 20.30 -3.85 23.66
N ALA A 32 21.57 -3.71 24.01
CA ALA A 32 22.63 -3.37 23.05
C ALA A 32 22.83 -4.51 22.03
N SER A 33 22.84 -5.75 22.48
CA SER A 33 22.93 -6.94 21.62
C SER A 33 21.70 -7.09 20.75
N ILE A 34 20.48 -6.81 21.27
CA ILE A 34 19.23 -6.81 20.50
C ILE A 34 19.26 -5.78 19.38
N GLU A 35 19.75 -4.56 19.63
CA GLU A 35 19.87 -3.52 18.62
C GLU A 35 20.83 -3.90 17.50
N ILE A 36 21.99 -4.46 17.85
CA ILE A 36 23.00 -4.96 16.89
C ILE A 36 22.38 -6.09 16.05
N PHE A 37 21.73 -7.06 16.69
CA PHE A 37 21.05 -8.16 16.00
C PHE A 37 19.98 -7.63 15.03
N SER A 38 19.10 -6.76 15.53
CA SER A 38 18.02 -6.17 14.74
C SER A 38 18.54 -5.41 13.51
N LYS A 39 19.58 -4.59 13.69
CA LYS A 39 20.23 -3.86 12.60
C LYS A 39 20.77 -4.82 11.53
N ASN A 40 21.45 -5.88 11.94
CA ASN A 40 22.05 -6.83 11.02
C ASN A 40 21.02 -7.71 10.32
N ILE A 41 20.04 -8.27 11.04
CA ILE A 41 19.03 -9.15 10.46
C ILE A 41 18.09 -8.39 9.51
N LYS A 42 17.82 -7.10 9.78
CA LYS A 42 17.02 -6.22 8.94
C LYS A 42 17.67 -5.98 7.56
N LEU A 43 18.98 -6.18 7.42
CA LEU A 43 19.65 -6.10 6.12
C LEU A 43 19.05 -7.08 5.10
N LEU A 44 18.60 -8.25 5.53
CA LEU A 44 17.93 -9.23 4.66
C LEU A 44 16.64 -8.65 4.06
N THR A 45 15.84 -7.97 4.88
CA THR A 45 14.64 -7.26 4.44
C THR A 45 14.98 -6.09 3.51
N THR A 46 16.00 -5.31 3.88
CA THR A 46 16.45 -4.16 3.09
C THR A 46 16.92 -4.59 1.70
N ILE A 47 17.68 -5.67 1.60
CA ILE A 47 18.13 -6.22 0.32
C ILE A 47 16.92 -6.63 -0.53
N PHE A 48 16.00 -7.41 0.04
CA PHE A 48 14.79 -7.83 -0.68
C PHE A 48 13.97 -6.64 -1.19
N LEU A 49 13.69 -5.65 -0.33
CA LEU A 49 12.93 -4.47 -0.71
C LEU A 49 13.64 -3.64 -1.79
N ARG A 50 14.96 -3.46 -1.71
CA ARG A 50 15.73 -2.77 -2.74
C ARG A 50 15.71 -3.51 -4.09
N LEU A 51 15.78 -4.85 -4.07
CA LEU A 51 15.66 -5.67 -5.27
C LEU A 51 14.28 -5.52 -5.93
N ILE A 52 13.21 -5.40 -5.15
CA ILE A 52 11.87 -5.11 -5.66
C ILE A 52 11.80 -3.68 -6.20
N GLN A 53 12.23 -2.68 -5.41
CA GLN A 53 12.15 -1.27 -5.80
C GLN A 53 12.86 -0.98 -7.14
N MET A 54 14.00 -1.63 -7.42
CA MET A 54 14.74 -1.39 -8.66
C MET A 54 13.95 -1.80 -9.92
N VAL A 55 12.94 -2.67 -9.81
CA VAL A 55 12.16 -3.13 -10.95
C VAL A 55 10.81 -2.43 -11.09
N ILE A 56 10.32 -1.73 -10.06
CA ILE A 56 8.98 -1.12 -10.07
C ILE A 56 8.90 0.02 -11.07
N ALA A 57 9.77 1.02 -10.98
CA ALA A 57 9.73 2.20 -11.85
C ALA A 57 9.82 1.85 -13.34
N PRO A 58 10.79 1.05 -13.81
CA PRO A 58 10.85 0.67 -15.21
C PRO A 58 9.69 -0.24 -15.64
N LEU A 59 9.17 -1.09 -14.75
CA LEU A 59 8.00 -1.91 -15.06
C LEU A 59 6.75 -1.05 -15.26
N VAL A 60 6.46 -0.13 -14.32
CA VAL A 60 5.33 0.80 -14.41
C VAL A 60 5.39 1.60 -15.70
N PHE A 61 6.56 2.18 -16.00
CA PHE A 61 6.74 2.96 -17.21
C PHE A 61 6.45 2.15 -18.47
N THR A 62 7.13 1.02 -18.65
CA THR A 62 7.04 0.22 -19.88
C THR A 62 5.64 -0.36 -20.08
N THR A 63 5.05 -0.96 -19.03
CA THR A 63 3.70 -1.56 -19.11
C THR A 63 2.63 -0.50 -19.36
N LEU A 64 2.73 0.66 -18.69
CA LEU A 64 1.74 1.71 -18.79
C LEU A 64 1.78 2.40 -20.16
N VAL A 65 2.96 2.71 -20.69
CA VAL A 65 3.12 3.28 -22.04
C VAL A 65 2.54 2.34 -23.09
N VAL A 66 2.87 1.05 -23.04
CA VAL A 66 2.34 0.03 -23.96
C VAL A 66 0.82 -0.10 -23.79
N GLY A 67 0.34 -0.21 -22.54
CA GLY A 67 -1.09 -0.33 -22.24
C GLY A 67 -1.90 0.85 -22.80
N ILE A 68 -1.43 2.08 -22.61
CA ILE A 68 -2.11 3.31 -23.10
C ILE A 68 -2.05 3.38 -24.62
N SER A 69 -0.90 3.09 -25.24
CA SER A 69 -0.79 3.10 -26.71
C SER A 69 -1.75 2.11 -27.37
N ARG A 70 -2.04 0.98 -26.71
CA ARG A 70 -3.02 -0.04 -27.12
C ARG A 70 -4.48 0.31 -26.82
N LEU A 71 -4.75 1.24 -25.90
CA LEU A 71 -6.12 1.78 -25.70
C LEU A 71 -6.60 2.58 -26.93
N GLY A 72 -5.66 3.12 -27.68
CA GLY A 72 -5.87 3.66 -29.01
C GLY A 72 -6.33 5.10 -29.08
N ASP A 73 -7.08 5.62 -28.08
CA ASP A 73 -7.57 7.00 -28.09
C ASP A 73 -7.73 7.61 -26.69
N LEU A 74 -7.65 8.95 -26.64
CA LEU A 74 -7.83 9.77 -25.42
C LEU A 74 -9.18 9.57 -24.76
N LYS A 75 -10.24 9.30 -25.54
CA LYS A 75 -11.59 9.12 -25.01
C LYS A 75 -11.68 7.83 -24.19
N THR A 76 -11.05 6.76 -24.66
CA THR A 76 -10.97 5.49 -23.93
C THR A 76 -10.12 5.62 -22.67
N VAL A 77 -8.95 6.27 -22.73
CA VAL A 77 -8.11 6.57 -21.56
C VAL A 77 -8.90 7.37 -20.51
N GLY A 78 -9.59 8.43 -20.94
CA GLY A 78 -10.43 9.26 -20.07
C GLY A 78 -11.59 8.47 -19.44
N ARG A 79 -12.25 7.59 -20.21
CA ARG A 79 -13.35 6.77 -19.72
C ARG A 79 -12.88 5.72 -18.68
N VAL A 80 -11.80 5.02 -18.96
CA VAL A 80 -11.22 4.02 -18.05
C VAL A 80 -10.69 4.71 -16.79
N GLY A 81 -9.95 5.81 -16.96
CA GLY A 81 -9.45 6.63 -15.86
C GLY A 81 -10.56 7.18 -14.99
N GLY A 82 -11.63 7.70 -15.59
CA GLY A 82 -12.80 8.20 -14.87
C GLY A 82 -13.49 7.12 -14.01
N LYS A 83 -13.65 5.89 -14.55
CA LYS A 83 -14.18 4.75 -13.79
C LYS A 83 -13.26 4.33 -12.65
N ALA A 84 -11.94 4.32 -12.89
CA ALA A 84 -10.95 4.04 -11.87
C ALA A 84 -10.99 5.08 -10.74
N MET A 85 -11.01 6.38 -11.09
CA MET A 85 -11.09 7.46 -10.11
C MET A 85 -12.40 7.44 -9.31
N LEU A 86 -13.53 7.12 -9.95
CA LEU A 86 -14.81 6.93 -9.25
C LEU A 86 -14.70 5.83 -8.20
N TRP A 87 -14.09 4.69 -8.55
CA TRP A 87 -13.85 3.61 -7.59
C TRP A 87 -12.93 4.06 -6.46
N PHE A 88 -11.77 4.65 -6.79
CA PHE A 88 -10.77 5.07 -5.81
C PHE A 88 -11.32 6.09 -4.81
N VAL A 89 -12.05 7.09 -5.28
CA VAL A 89 -12.66 8.10 -4.41
C VAL A 89 -13.72 7.47 -3.52
N THR A 90 -14.59 6.62 -4.07
CA THR A 90 -15.66 5.96 -3.31
C THR A 90 -15.07 5.01 -2.27
N ALA A 91 -14.12 4.16 -2.64
CA ALA A 91 -13.47 3.22 -1.72
C ALA A 91 -12.70 3.95 -0.61
N SER A 92 -11.97 5.03 -0.96
CA SER A 92 -11.29 5.88 0.02
C SER A 92 -12.26 6.52 1.02
N LEU A 93 -13.38 7.08 0.55
CA LEU A 93 -14.40 7.67 1.43
C LEU A 93 -15.01 6.63 2.36
N VAL A 94 -15.35 5.45 1.85
CA VAL A 94 -15.88 4.35 2.67
C VAL A 94 -14.86 3.92 3.71
N SER A 95 -13.58 3.79 3.35
CA SER A 95 -12.50 3.42 4.27
C SER A 95 -12.31 4.45 5.39
N LEU A 96 -12.30 5.74 5.05
CA LEU A 96 -12.21 6.85 6.00
C LEU A 96 -13.41 6.86 6.96
N LEU A 97 -14.64 6.69 6.42
CA LEU A 97 -15.88 6.66 7.21
C LEU A 97 -15.91 5.46 8.17
N ILE A 98 -15.48 4.29 7.74
CA ILE A 98 -15.36 3.11 8.62
C ILE A 98 -14.42 3.44 9.78
N GLY A 99 -13.25 4.02 9.51
CA GLY A 99 -12.32 4.46 10.55
C GLY A 99 -12.98 5.43 11.54
N MET A 100 -13.66 6.46 11.05
CA MET A 100 -14.37 7.46 11.87
C MET A 100 -15.45 6.82 12.76
N VAL A 101 -16.33 6.03 12.18
CA VAL A 101 -17.44 5.39 12.92
C VAL A 101 -16.91 4.48 14.02
N LEU A 102 -15.90 3.67 13.71
CA LEU A 102 -15.34 2.73 14.68
C LEU A 102 -14.61 3.44 15.83
N VAL A 103 -13.88 4.52 15.56
CA VAL A 103 -13.23 5.28 16.62
C VAL A 103 -14.25 5.91 17.57
N ASN A 104 -15.35 6.44 17.03
CA ASN A 104 -16.43 7.00 17.87
C ASN A 104 -17.12 5.93 18.74
N ILE A 105 -17.28 4.69 18.22
CA ILE A 105 -17.94 3.60 18.95
C ILE A 105 -16.98 2.94 19.94
N LEU A 106 -15.77 2.59 19.50
CA LEU A 106 -14.83 1.74 20.24
C LEU A 106 -13.88 2.52 21.14
N LYS A 107 -13.69 3.80 20.85
CA LYS A 107 -12.85 4.74 21.60
C LYS A 107 -11.44 4.19 21.90
N PRO A 108 -10.65 3.88 20.86
CA PRO A 108 -9.35 3.23 20.99
C PRO A 108 -8.30 4.09 21.72
N GLY A 109 -8.45 5.40 21.72
CA GLY A 109 -7.53 6.33 22.38
C GLY A 109 -7.72 6.43 23.90
N GLU A 110 -8.92 6.09 24.42
CA GLU A 110 -9.18 6.15 25.86
C GLU A 110 -8.34 5.10 26.61
N GLY A 111 -7.52 5.57 27.54
CA GLY A 111 -6.67 4.73 28.40
C GLY A 111 -5.27 4.44 27.83
N ILE A 112 -4.88 5.04 26.73
CA ILE A 112 -3.48 5.03 26.28
C ILE A 112 -2.67 5.94 27.20
N ALA A 113 -1.67 5.39 27.92
CA ALA A 113 -0.85 6.17 28.82
C ALA A 113 0.17 7.03 28.04
N LEU A 114 0.15 8.33 28.25
CA LEU A 114 1.09 9.28 27.63
C LEU A 114 2.56 9.00 28.00
N SER A 115 2.80 8.32 29.16
CA SER A 115 4.14 7.92 29.60
C SER A 115 4.84 6.91 28.68
N ASN A 116 4.11 6.21 27.80
CA ASN A 116 4.65 5.20 26.90
C ASN A 116 4.98 5.73 25.48
N ALA A 117 4.98 7.05 25.33
CA ALA A 117 5.22 7.70 24.03
C ALA A 117 6.69 7.57 23.56
N ASP A 118 6.88 7.16 22.33
CA ASP A 118 8.20 7.17 21.67
C ASP A 118 8.49 8.56 21.10
N MET A 119 8.99 9.46 21.96
CA MET A 119 9.25 10.86 21.61
C MET A 119 10.35 11.03 20.59
N THR A 120 11.35 10.13 20.56
CA THR A 120 12.49 10.22 19.61
C THR A 120 12.00 9.97 18.18
N GLY A 121 11.23 8.89 17.97
CA GLY A 121 10.67 8.60 16.65
C GLY A 121 9.61 9.62 16.21
N ALA A 122 8.90 10.24 17.15
CA ALA A 122 7.93 11.29 16.84
C ALA A 122 8.59 12.57 16.32
N SER A 123 9.71 12.99 16.91
CA SER A 123 10.44 14.17 16.46
C SER A 123 10.90 14.06 15.01
N ASP A 124 11.37 12.88 14.59
CA ASP A 124 11.76 12.61 13.20
C ASP A 124 10.59 12.73 12.22
N LEU A 125 9.40 12.32 12.64
CA LEU A 125 8.19 12.41 11.80
C LEU A 125 7.68 13.84 11.72
N ILE A 126 7.65 14.57 12.84
CA ILE A 126 7.25 15.99 12.88
C ILE A 126 8.15 16.82 11.96
N GLY A 127 9.45 16.56 11.98
CA GLY A 127 10.42 17.25 11.09
C GLY A 127 10.22 16.97 9.60
N LYS A 128 9.54 15.87 9.23
CA LYS A 128 9.21 15.51 7.84
C LYS A 128 7.85 16.02 7.39
N THR A 129 7.02 16.54 8.29
CA THR A 129 5.73 17.12 7.92
C THR A 129 5.94 18.45 7.23
N GLN A 130 5.88 18.44 5.91
CA GLN A 130 5.69 19.68 5.16
C GLN A 130 4.21 20.02 5.20
N ALA A 131 3.88 21.30 5.43
CA ALA A 131 2.50 21.74 5.35
C ALA A 131 1.94 21.38 3.96
N PHE A 132 0.80 20.69 3.91
CA PHE A 132 0.12 20.41 2.65
C PHE A 132 -0.16 21.74 1.95
N SER A 133 0.36 21.91 0.75
CA SER A 133 0.15 23.08 -0.08
C SER A 133 -0.21 22.66 -1.50
N LEU A 134 -1.05 23.42 -2.15
CA LEU A 134 -1.41 23.18 -3.55
C LEU A 134 -0.17 23.15 -4.48
N PRO A 135 0.81 24.07 -4.35
CA PRO A 135 2.06 23.96 -5.09
C PRO A 135 2.81 22.65 -4.82
N GLY A 136 2.95 22.24 -3.56
CA GLY A 136 3.58 20.96 -3.20
C GLY A 136 2.86 19.75 -3.80
N PHE A 137 1.52 19.75 -3.84
CA PHE A 137 0.76 18.71 -4.51
C PHE A 137 1.03 18.69 -6.03
N ILE A 138 1.10 19.85 -6.69
CA ILE A 138 1.42 19.95 -8.12
C ILE A 138 2.83 19.40 -8.39
N ASP A 139 3.81 19.73 -7.55
CA ASP A 139 5.19 19.22 -7.65
C ASP A 139 5.26 17.70 -7.50
N HIS A 140 4.40 17.10 -6.66
CA HIS A 140 4.31 15.64 -6.51
C HIS A 140 3.60 14.94 -7.69
N VAL A 141 2.74 15.63 -8.41
CA VAL A 141 1.99 15.07 -9.55
C VAL A 141 2.77 15.20 -10.85
N PHE A 142 3.35 16.38 -11.12
CA PHE A 142 4.00 16.68 -12.39
C PHE A 142 5.53 16.61 -12.28
N PRO A 143 6.20 15.67 -12.99
CA PRO A 143 7.64 15.55 -12.95
C PRO A 143 8.33 16.72 -13.65
N LYS A 144 9.42 17.23 -13.05
CA LYS A 144 10.36 18.12 -13.75
C LYS A 144 11.19 17.34 -14.76
N SER A 145 11.47 16.08 -14.46
CA SER A 145 12.23 15.17 -15.30
C SER A 145 11.73 13.74 -15.13
N MET A 146 11.50 13.02 -16.23
CA MET A 146 11.16 11.61 -16.20
C MET A 146 12.27 10.79 -15.53
N PHE A 147 13.53 11.09 -15.82
CA PHE A 147 14.66 10.34 -15.27
C PHE A 147 14.78 10.52 -13.75
N GLU A 148 14.50 11.70 -13.24
CA GLU A 148 14.41 11.98 -11.80
C GLU A 148 13.29 11.17 -11.15
N ALA A 149 12.10 11.16 -11.76
CA ALA A 149 10.97 10.38 -11.28
C ALA A 149 11.28 8.87 -11.24
N LEU A 150 11.95 8.34 -12.29
CA LEU A 150 12.38 6.94 -12.34
C LEU A 150 13.45 6.62 -11.28
N ALA A 151 14.44 7.50 -11.09
CA ALA A 151 15.52 7.32 -10.12
C ALA A 151 15.01 7.31 -8.67
N ASN A 152 14.01 8.14 -8.38
CA ASN A 152 13.40 8.27 -7.05
C ASN A 152 12.21 7.33 -6.82
N ASN A 153 11.80 6.52 -7.82
CA ASN A 153 10.59 5.68 -7.78
C ASN A 153 9.30 6.47 -7.47
N GLU A 154 9.18 7.70 -8.02
CA GLU A 154 7.99 8.54 -7.86
C GLU A 154 6.87 8.07 -8.77
N ILE A 155 6.12 7.05 -8.33
CA ILE A 155 5.18 6.29 -9.15
C ILE A 155 4.13 7.19 -9.81
N LEU A 156 3.57 8.17 -9.07
CA LEU A 156 2.56 9.08 -9.63
C LEU A 156 3.13 9.93 -10.77
N GLN A 157 4.33 10.45 -10.62
CA GLN A 157 5.01 11.23 -11.66
C GLN A 157 5.31 10.36 -12.89
N ILE A 158 5.76 9.11 -12.67
CA ILE A 158 5.99 8.13 -13.75
C ILE A 158 4.69 7.86 -14.50
N VAL A 159 3.57 7.69 -13.79
CA VAL A 159 2.24 7.48 -14.38
C VAL A 159 1.85 8.66 -15.25
N ILE A 160 1.95 9.91 -14.76
CA ILE A 160 1.58 11.10 -15.52
C ILE A 160 2.42 11.20 -16.79
N PHE A 161 3.75 11.06 -16.69
CA PHE A 161 4.62 11.06 -17.86
C PHE A 161 4.23 9.95 -18.85
N SER A 162 4.00 8.73 -18.36
CA SER A 162 3.63 7.58 -19.20
C SER A 162 2.30 7.77 -19.91
N VAL A 163 1.33 8.46 -19.29
CA VAL A 163 0.05 8.83 -19.93
C VAL A 163 0.31 9.74 -21.14
N PHE A 164 1.05 10.83 -20.96
CA PHE A 164 1.38 11.74 -22.05
C PHE A 164 2.15 11.02 -23.15
N PHE A 165 3.17 10.25 -22.80
CA PHE A 165 4.00 9.52 -23.76
C PHE A 165 3.18 8.46 -24.53
N GLY A 166 2.38 7.65 -23.82
CA GLY A 166 1.56 6.60 -24.43
C GLY A 166 0.48 7.16 -25.36
N VAL A 167 -0.15 8.29 -24.98
CA VAL A 167 -1.12 8.98 -25.82
C VAL A 167 -0.46 9.55 -27.09
N ALA A 168 0.71 10.19 -26.95
CA ALA A 168 1.46 10.70 -28.10
C ALA A 168 1.89 9.54 -29.05
N ALA A 169 2.35 8.41 -28.47
CA ALA A 169 2.69 7.22 -29.23
C ALA A 169 1.48 6.65 -29.99
N ALA A 170 0.31 6.57 -29.34
CA ALA A 170 -0.94 6.15 -29.98
C ALA A 170 -1.31 7.06 -31.17
N ALA A 171 -1.18 8.39 -31.00
CA ALA A 171 -1.47 9.34 -32.07
C ALA A 171 -0.51 9.24 -33.27
N MET A 172 0.74 8.82 -33.05
CA MET A 172 1.73 8.59 -34.12
C MET A 172 1.52 7.27 -34.86
N GLY A 173 0.77 6.33 -34.30
CA GLY A 173 0.41 5.05 -34.91
C GLY A 173 1.61 4.20 -35.34
N LYS A 174 1.63 3.76 -36.59
CA LYS A 174 2.67 2.85 -37.12
C LYS A 174 4.12 3.34 -36.94
N LYS A 175 4.35 4.65 -36.84
CA LYS A 175 5.71 5.20 -36.65
C LYS A 175 6.34 4.80 -35.31
N THR A 176 5.53 4.51 -34.31
CA THR A 176 5.99 4.14 -32.96
C THR A 176 5.92 2.65 -32.67
N GLU A 177 5.43 1.82 -33.60
CA GLU A 177 5.20 0.38 -33.43
C GLU A 177 6.47 -0.35 -32.96
N GLY A 178 7.62 -0.08 -33.57
CA GLY A 178 8.89 -0.69 -33.18
C GLY A 178 9.33 -0.30 -31.74
N LEU A 179 9.09 0.95 -31.32
CA LEU A 179 9.38 1.41 -29.96
C LEU A 179 8.42 0.77 -28.94
N MET A 180 7.14 0.66 -29.28
CA MET A 180 6.16 0.00 -28.41
C MET A 180 6.48 -1.47 -28.22
N LEU A 181 6.90 -2.17 -29.28
CA LEU A 181 7.35 -3.56 -29.21
C LEU A 181 8.62 -3.69 -28.33
N ALA A 182 9.55 -2.74 -28.41
CA ALA A 182 10.75 -2.73 -27.57
C ALA A 182 10.37 -2.56 -26.08
N PHE A 183 9.45 -1.67 -25.75
CA PHE A 183 8.94 -1.49 -24.37
C PHE A 183 8.19 -2.73 -23.87
N GLU A 184 7.39 -3.39 -24.73
CA GLU A 184 6.70 -4.63 -24.39
C GLU A 184 7.69 -5.76 -24.06
N ASN A 185 8.69 -5.95 -24.89
CA ASN A 185 9.76 -6.92 -24.65
C ASN A 185 10.53 -6.56 -23.36
N GLY A 186 10.80 -5.27 -23.12
CA GLY A 186 11.39 -4.78 -21.89
C GLY A 186 10.55 -5.12 -20.65
N ALA A 187 9.24 -4.92 -20.71
CA ALA A 187 8.32 -5.30 -19.63
C ALA A 187 8.38 -6.80 -19.32
N HIS A 188 8.39 -7.66 -20.36
CA HIS A 188 8.51 -9.10 -20.17
C HIS A 188 9.86 -9.51 -19.55
N ILE A 189 10.97 -8.85 -19.91
CA ILE A 189 12.27 -9.08 -19.27
C ILE A 189 12.20 -8.69 -17.78
N ILE A 190 11.61 -7.54 -17.47
CA ILE A 190 11.47 -7.07 -16.09
C ILE A 190 10.58 -8.01 -15.28
N LEU A 191 9.46 -8.48 -15.83
CA LEU A 191 8.61 -9.47 -15.16
C LEU A 191 9.37 -10.79 -14.89
N LYS A 192 10.26 -11.20 -15.80
CA LYS A 192 11.13 -12.36 -15.54
C LYS A 192 12.13 -12.11 -14.40
N MET A 193 12.72 -10.89 -14.33
CA MET A 193 13.57 -10.47 -13.22
C MET A 193 12.82 -10.49 -11.89
N VAL A 194 11.55 -10.03 -11.88
CA VAL A 194 10.67 -10.14 -10.70
C VAL A 194 10.56 -11.58 -10.21
N GLY A 195 10.38 -12.54 -11.12
CA GLY A 195 10.34 -13.96 -10.77
C GLY A 195 11.61 -14.44 -10.03
N TYR A 196 12.78 -13.90 -10.38
CA TYR A 196 14.02 -14.18 -9.65
C TYR A 196 14.06 -13.50 -8.30
N VAL A 197 13.69 -12.23 -8.23
CA VAL A 197 13.67 -11.44 -6.98
C VAL A 197 12.69 -12.04 -5.96
N MET A 198 11.53 -12.51 -6.41
CA MET A 198 10.51 -13.11 -5.53
C MET A 198 10.98 -14.38 -4.81
N ASN A 199 12.01 -15.07 -5.30
CA ASN A 199 12.61 -16.19 -4.58
C ASN A 199 13.32 -15.77 -3.28
N PHE A 200 13.69 -14.49 -3.13
CA PHE A 200 14.28 -13.92 -1.92
C PHE A 200 13.22 -13.47 -0.90
N ALA A 201 11.93 -13.46 -1.26
CA ALA A 201 10.86 -13.00 -0.38
C ALA A 201 10.85 -13.72 0.99
N PRO A 202 11.00 -15.06 1.10
CA PRO A 202 11.06 -15.73 2.42
C PRO A 202 12.19 -15.19 3.30
N ILE A 203 13.36 -14.93 2.73
CA ILE A 203 14.53 -14.41 3.46
C ILE A 203 14.26 -12.98 3.95
N GLY A 204 13.70 -12.13 3.10
CA GLY A 204 13.32 -10.77 3.47
C GLY A 204 12.27 -10.73 4.58
N VAL A 205 11.27 -11.61 4.50
CA VAL A 205 10.21 -11.76 5.51
C VAL A 205 10.75 -12.26 6.84
N PHE A 206 11.62 -13.29 6.82
CA PHE A 206 12.29 -13.76 8.01
C PHE A 206 13.01 -12.62 8.74
N GLY A 207 13.83 -11.83 8.02
CA GLY A 207 14.56 -10.71 8.59
C GLY A 207 13.63 -9.63 9.18
N ALA A 208 12.53 -9.32 8.50
CA ALA A 208 11.55 -8.34 8.97
C ALA A 208 10.94 -8.75 10.32
N ILE A 209 10.39 -9.95 10.38
CA ILE A 209 9.69 -10.46 11.56
C ILE A 209 10.66 -10.67 12.72
N ALA A 210 11.84 -11.27 12.47
CA ALA A 210 12.85 -11.47 13.51
C ALA A 210 13.33 -10.15 14.13
N SER A 211 13.58 -9.12 13.29
CA SER A 211 13.98 -7.80 13.77
C SER A 211 12.93 -7.15 14.65
N VAL A 212 11.66 -7.20 14.24
CA VAL A 212 10.56 -6.54 14.96
C VAL A 212 10.28 -7.24 16.30
N ILE A 213 10.18 -8.55 16.31
CA ILE A 213 9.92 -9.29 17.54
C ILE A 213 11.10 -9.18 18.51
N ALA A 214 12.35 -9.19 18.02
CA ALA A 214 13.51 -8.97 18.87
C ALA A 214 13.51 -7.62 19.56
N THR A 215 13.13 -6.54 18.84
CA THR A 215 13.16 -5.18 19.40
C THR A 215 11.95 -4.83 20.26
N LYS A 216 10.77 -5.31 19.88
CA LYS A 216 9.50 -4.93 20.52
C LYS A 216 9.02 -5.96 21.54
N GLY A 217 9.46 -7.21 21.44
CA GLY A 217 8.97 -8.31 22.26
C GLY A 217 7.49 -8.61 22.01
N LEU A 218 6.97 -9.59 22.73
CA LEU A 218 5.53 -9.91 22.70
C LEU A 218 4.74 -9.07 23.73
N SER A 219 5.41 -8.47 24.72
CA SER A 219 4.78 -7.63 25.75
C SER A 219 4.05 -6.42 25.19
N ILE A 220 4.48 -5.91 24.03
CA ILE A 220 3.81 -4.78 23.35
C ILE A 220 2.33 -5.08 23.06
N PHE A 221 1.97 -6.34 22.84
CA PHE A 221 0.57 -6.72 22.61
C PHE A 221 -0.29 -6.63 23.86
N LEU A 222 0.30 -6.70 25.06
CA LEU A 222 -0.43 -6.49 26.32
C LEU A 222 -0.76 -5.02 26.53
N PHE A 223 0.18 -4.12 26.23
CA PHE A 223 -0.03 -2.67 26.42
C PHE A 223 -0.96 -2.07 25.36
N TYR A 224 -0.76 -2.45 24.09
CA TYR A 224 -1.52 -1.90 22.97
C TYR A 224 -2.63 -2.83 22.47
N GLY A 225 -2.91 -3.92 23.20
CA GLY A 225 -3.84 -4.96 22.77
C GLY A 225 -5.24 -4.43 22.47
N LYS A 226 -5.75 -3.51 23.29
CA LYS A 226 -7.04 -2.85 23.07
C LYS A 226 -7.05 -2.04 21.77
N TYR A 227 -6.03 -1.19 21.55
CA TYR A 227 -5.88 -0.40 20.33
C TYR A 227 -5.77 -1.29 19.09
N LEU A 228 -4.88 -2.28 19.15
CA LEU A 228 -4.66 -3.22 18.04
C LEU A 228 -5.92 -4.04 17.73
N LEU A 229 -6.60 -4.55 18.77
CA LEU A 229 -7.84 -5.30 18.59
C LEU A 229 -8.91 -4.44 17.89
N TYR A 230 -9.09 -3.20 18.31
CA TYR A 230 -10.07 -2.30 17.71
C TYR A 230 -9.69 -1.92 16.28
N PHE A 231 -8.41 -1.74 16.00
CA PHE A 231 -7.92 -1.56 14.65
C PHE A 231 -8.18 -2.80 13.78
N LEU A 232 -7.94 -4.02 14.29
CA LEU A 232 -8.22 -5.27 13.57
C LEU A 232 -9.71 -5.48 13.30
N ILE A 233 -10.59 -5.09 14.24
CA ILE A 233 -12.03 -5.06 13.98
C ILE A 233 -12.33 -4.12 12.81
N GLY A 234 -11.71 -2.94 12.76
CA GLY A 234 -11.84 -2.00 11.66
C GLY A 234 -11.41 -2.56 10.32
N ILE A 235 -10.24 -3.17 10.27
CA ILE A 235 -9.75 -3.88 9.07
C ILE A 235 -10.73 -5.00 8.67
N GLY A 236 -11.21 -5.77 9.64
CA GLY A 236 -12.18 -6.85 9.39
C GLY A 236 -13.48 -6.33 8.76
N VAL A 237 -14.04 -5.24 9.31
CA VAL A 237 -15.23 -4.57 8.75
C VAL A 237 -14.96 -4.08 7.33
N LEU A 238 -13.82 -3.42 7.09
CA LEU A 238 -13.43 -2.93 5.77
C LEU A 238 -13.29 -4.10 4.77
N TRP A 239 -12.68 -5.21 5.17
CA TRP A 239 -12.56 -6.41 4.33
C TRP A 239 -13.94 -7.00 4.00
N VAL A 240 -14.84 -7.08 4.98
CA VAL A 240 -16.23 -7.55 4.74
C VAL A 240 -16.92 -6.65 3.72
N VAL A 241 -16.81 -5.34 3.84
CA VAL A 241 -17.40 -4.39 2.88
C VAL A 241 -16.79 -4.57 1.48
N LEU A 242 -15.46 -4.55 1.35
CA LEU A 242 -14.77 -4.71 0.07
C LEU A 242 -15.10 -6.05 -0.60
N ILE A 243 -15.06 -7.14 0.16
CA ILE A 243 -15.36 -8.48 -0.35
C ILE A 243 -16.85 -8.59 -0.75
N THR A 244 -17.76 -8.01 0.03
CA THR A 244 -19.19 -8.01 -0.29
C THR A 244 -19.45 -7.26 -1.58
N VAL A 245 -18.89 -6.06 -1.76
CA VAL A 245 -18.99 -5.30 -3.02
C VAL A 245 -18.35 -6.10 -4.16
N GLY A 246 -17.22 -6.74 -3.92
CA GLY A 246 -16.60 -7.67 -4.87
C GLY A 246 -17.53 -8.81 -5.28
N PHE A 247 -18.24 -9.45 -4.34
CA PHE A 247 -19.23 -10.49 -4.63
C PHE A 247 -20.43 -9.97 -5.43
N ILE A 248 -20.93 -8.78 -5.09
CA ILE A 248 -22.05 -8.17 -5.84
C ILE A 248 -21.63 -7.95 -7.29
N ILE A 249 -20.43 -7.44 -7.54
CA ILE A 249 -19.96 -7.08 -8.87
C ILE A 249 -19.40 -8.31 -9.61
N LEU A 250 -18.47 -9.05 -9.04
CA LEU A 250 -17.74 -10.16 -9.69
C LEU A 250 -18.48 -11.50 -9.61
N LYS A 251 -19.46 -11.61 -8.70
CA LYS A 251 -20.29 -12.81 -8.49
C LYS A 251 -19.44 -14.07 -8.26
N LYS A 252 -19.67 -15.12 -9.05
CA LYS A 252 -18.96 -16.41 -8.95
C LYS A 252 -17.43 -16.33 -9.14
N ARG A 253 -16.90 -15.22 -9.65
CA ARG A 253 -15.44 -15.02 -9.85
C ARG A 253 -14.71 -14.52 -8.60
N MET A 254 -15.46 -13.98 -7.62
CA MET A 254 -14.83 -13.42 -6.40
C MET A 254 -13.98 -14.43 -5.62
N PRO A 255 -14.41 -15.68 -5.36
CA PRO A 255 -13.58 -16.66 -4.66
C PRO A 255 -12.27 -16.97 -5.41
N SER A 256 -12.31 -17.01 -6.75
CA SER A 256 -11.12 -17.22 -7.57
C SER A 256 -10.16 -16.04 -7.46
N LEU A 257 -10.66 -14.80 -7.42
CA LEU A 257 -9.84 -13.62 -7.18
C LEU A 257 -9.12 -13.71 -5.82
N LEU A 258 -9.86 -13.99 -4.74
CA LEU A 258 -9.28 -14.12 -3.40
C LEU A 258 -8.17 -15.19 -3.36
N LYS A 259 -8.37 -16.31 -4.06
CA LYS A 259 -7.38 -17.39 -4.14
C LYS A 259 -6.09 -16.94 -4.83
N ILE A 260 -6.15 -16.22 -5.94
CA ILE A 260 -4.94 -15.82 -6.66
C ILE A 260 -4.15 -14.72 -5.95
N ILE A 261 -4.85 -13.82 -5.23
CA ILE A 261 -4.18 -12.73 -4.51
C ILE A 261 -3.64 -13.16 -3.13
N THR A 262 -3.87 -14.40 -2.69
CA THR A 262 -3.41 -14.87 -1.36
C THR A 262 -1.89 -14.70 -1.19
N ASN A 263 -1.09 -15.06 -2.19
CA ASN A 263 0.36 -14.90 -2.13
C ASN A 263 0.77 -13.41 -2.07
N PRO A 264 0.33 -12.52 -2.97
CA PRO A 264 0.52 -11.07 -2.82
C PRO A 264 0.11 -10.52 -1.44
N LEU A 265 -1.04 -10.95 -0.89
CA LEU A 265 -1.50 -10.51 0.43
C LEU A 265 -0.51 -10.90 1.54
N VAL A 266 -0.04 -12.15 1.56
CA VAL A 266 0.91 -12.63 2.57
C VAL A 266 2.25 -11.91 2.47
N ILE A 267 2.74 -11.64 1.27
CA ILE A 267 4.00 -10.89 1.06
C ILE A 267 3.83 -9.44 1.54
N ALA A 268 2.77 -8.74 1.13
CA ALA A 268 2.52 -7.37 1.54
C ALA A 268 2.36 -7.25 3.07
N PHE A 269 1.64 -8.18 3.68
CA PHE A 269 1.50 -8.29 5.13
C PHE A 269 2.86 -8.43 5.81
N SER A 270 3.69 -9.36 5.36
CA SER A 270 4.95 -9.70 6.02
C SER A 270 6.04 -8.65 5.83
N THR A 271 6.03 -7.95 4.68
CA THR A 271 7.03 -6.94 4.33
C THR A 271 6.60 -5.52 4.71
N THR A 272 5.34 -5.34 5.15
CA THR A 272 4.73 -4.01 5.34
C THR A 272 4.80 -3.12 4.10
N SER A 273 4.78 -3.73 2.92
CA SER A 273 4.89 -3.01 1.64
C SER A 273 3.91 -3.57 0.61
N SER A 274 2.89 -2.80 0.30
CA SER A 274 1.98 -3.12 -0.81
C SER A 274 2.67 -2.98 -2.18
N GLU A 275 3.66 -2.10 -2.30
CA GLU A 275 4.42 -1.90 -3.53
C GLU A 275 5.31 -3.10 -3.86
N ALA A 276 5.84 -3.79 -2.84
CA ALA A 276 6.69 -4.97 -3.03
C ALA A 276 6.01 -6.10 -3.82
N VAL A 277 4.69 -6.11 -3.85
CA VAL A 277 3.91 -7.12 -4.58
C VAL A 277 3.40 -6.65 -5.93
N PHE A 278 3.64 -5.37 -6.30
CA PHE A 278 3.13 -4.79 -7.53
C PHE A 278 3.37 -5.69 -8.76
N PRO A 279 4.62 -6.14 -9.02
CA PRO A 279 4.89 -6.96 -10.21
C PRO A 279 4.19 -8.32 -10.16
N LYS A 280 4.14 -8.94 -8.97
CA LYS A 280 3.46 -10.22 -8.80
C LYS A 280 1.95 -10.08 -8.92
N LEU A 281 1.39 -9.01 -8.39
CA LEU A 281 -0.03 -8.74 -8.49
C LEU A 281 -0.46 -8.47 -9.93
N THR A 282 0.36 -7.76 -10.72
CA THR A 282 0.14 -7.57 -12.16
C THR A 282 -0.01 -8.91 -12.86
N GLU A 283 0.96 -9.83 -12.69
CA GLU A 283 0.93 -11.17 -13.28
C GLU A 283 -0.32 -11.97 -12.87
N GLU A 284 -0.69 -11.93 -11.59
CA GLU A 284 -1.84 -12.70 -11.10
C GLU A 284 -3.18 -12.14 -11.61
N LEU A 285 -3.30 -10.81 -11.75
CA LEU A 285 -4.53 -10.20 -12.29
C LEU A 285 -4.68 -10.45 -13.79
N GLU A 286 -3.59 -10.49 -14.55
CA GLU A 286 -3.60 -10.88 -15.95
C GLU A 286 -3.99 -12.35 -16.10
N ARG A 287 -3.43 -13.26 -15.29
CA ARG A 287 -3.83 -14.67 -15.24
C ARG A 287 -5.29 -14.87 -14.83
N PHE A 288 -5.84 -13.97 -14.02
CA PHE A 288 -7.27 -13.98 -13.66
C PHE A 288 -8.17 -13.66 -14.85
N GLY A 289 -7.61 -13.07 -15.90
CA GLY A 289 -8.30 -12.70 -17.14
C GLY A 289 -8.54 -11.20 -17.28
N CYS A 290 -7.92 -10.35 -16.45
CA CYS A 290 -7.90 -8.91 -16.71
C CYS A 290 -6.96 -8.62 -17.89
N LYS A 291 -7.42 -7.87 -18.89
CA LYS A 291 -6.56 -7.48 -20.02
C LYS A 291 -5.39 -6.62 -19.57
N ASP A 292 -4.20 -6.88 -20.09
CA ASP A 292 -2.93 -6.25 -19.72
C ASP A 292 -3.03 -4.72 -19.74
N LYS A 293 -3.66 -4.14 -20.77
CA LYS A 293 -3.88 -2.70 -20.92
C LYS A 293 -4.67 -2.05 -19.79
N ILE A 294 -5.58 -2.81 -19.14
CA ILE A 294 -6.34 -2.31 -18.01
C ILE A 294 -5.54 -2.46 -16.72
N VAL A 295 -4.89 -3.61 -16.52
CA VAL A 295 -4.03 -3.86 -15.35
C VAL A 295 -2.90 -2.84 -15.30
N SER A 296 -2.17 -2.66 -16.42
CA SER A 296 -1.05 -1.74 -16.55
C SER A 296 -1.43 -0.27 -16.33
N PHE A 297 -2.69 0.10 -16.57
CA PHE A 297 -3.18 1.47 -16.35
C PHE A 297 -3.71 1.67 -14.93
N ILE A 298 -4.58 0.78 -14.45
CA ILE A 298 -5.30 0.97 -13.18
C ILE A 298 -4.43 0.66 -11.97
N LEU A 299 -3.64 -0.41 -12.02
CA LEU A 299 -2.89 -0.87 -10.86
C LEU A 299 -1.85 0.16 -10.38
N PRO A 300 -1.02 0.78 -11.25
CA PRO A 300 -0.11 1.86 -10.82
C PRO A 300 -0.84 3.07 -10.23
N LEU A 301 -1.97 3.48 -10.85
CA LEU A 301 -2.81 4.54 -10.30
C LEU A 301 -3.34 4.17 -8.91
N GLY A 302 -3.74 2.92 -8.72
CA GLY A 302 -4.24 2.42 -7.44
C GLY A 302 -3.23 2.56 -6.31
N TYR A 303 -1.95 2.36 -6.56
CA TYR A 303 -0.90 2.54 -5.54
C TYR A 303 -0.75 4.00 -5.07
N SER A 304 -1.22 4.97 -5.85
CA SER A 304 -1.23 6.38 -5.46
C SER A 304 -2.59 6.85 -4.93
N PHE A 305 -3.70 6.28 -5.43
CA PHE A 305 -5.04 6.80 -5.19
C PHE A 305 -5.97 5.88 -4.40
N ASN A 306 -5.69 4.57 -4.30
CA ASN A 306 -6.58 3.56 -3.70
C ASN A 306 -5.90 2.78 -2.58
N LEU A 307 -5.49 3.48 -1.53
CA LEU A 307 -4.84 2.89 -0.36
C LEU A 307 -5.84 2.67 0.78
N ASP A 308 -6.81 1.78 0.59
CA ASP A 308 -7.98 1.59 1.47
C ASP A 308 -7.59 1.32 2.93
N GLY A 309 -6.62 0.44 3.17
CA GLY A 309 -6.13 0.16 4.52
C GLY A 309 -5.46 1.36 5.18
N SER A 310 -4.69 2.13 4.39
CA SER A 310 -4.04 3.35 4.87
C SER A 310 -5.06 4.45 5.16
N MET A 311 -6.10 4.59 4.34
CA MET A 311 -7.18 5.56 4.55
C MET A 311 -7.90 5.31 5.88
N MET A 312 -8.35 4.07 6.11
CA MET A 312 -9.01 3.71 7.37
C MET A 312 -8.08 3.96 8.57
N TYR A 313 -6.81 3.58 8.44
CA TYR A 313 -5.82 3.80 9.51
C TYR A 313 -5.58 5.27 9.82
N MET A 314 -5.47 6.14 8.81
CA MET A 314 -5.20 7.57 9.04
C MET A 314 -6.31 8.22 9.87
N THR A 315 -7.59 7.94 9.56
CA THR A 315 -8.71 8.41 10.38
C THR A 315 -8.66 7.81 11.78
N PHE A 316 -8.49 6.48 11.84
CA PHE A 316 -8.45 5.75 13.11
C PHE A 316 -7.35 6.29 14.03
N ALA A 317 -6.15 6.48 13.51
CA ALA A 317 -5.00 6.97 14.27
C ALA A 317 -5.16 8.44 14.71
N SER A 318 -5.53 9.34 13.80
CA SER A 318 -5.69 10.77 14.11
C SER A 318 -6.75 10.99 15.20
N MET A 319 -7.89 10.33 15.09
CA MET A 319 -8.96 10.45 16.08
C MET A 319 -8.63 9.74 17.40
N ALA A 320 -7.91 8.61 17.36
CA ALA A 320 -7.43 7.94 18.57
C ALA A 320 -6.44 8.81 19.35
N ILE A 321 -5.55 9.53 18.65
CA ILE A 321 -4.66 10.50 19.29
C ILE A 321 -5.47 11.62 19.94
N ALA A 322 -6.47 12.19 19.25
CA ALA A 322 -7.35 13.21 19.85
C ALA A 322 -8.01 12.70 21.14
N GLN A 323 -8.55 11.47 21.12
CA GLN A 323 -9.15 10.84 22.30
C GLN A 323 -8.14 10.64 23.46
N ALA A 324 -6.89 10.25 23.16
CA ALA A 324 -5.84 10.08 24.17
C ALA A 324 -5.50 11.40 24.88
N TYR A 325 -5.63 12.53 24.17
CA TYR A 325 -5.48 13.88 24.77
C TYR A 325 -6.78 14.47 25.33
N GLY A 326 -7.89 13.71 25.34
CA GLY A 326 -9.18 14.19 25.80
C GLY A 326 -9.82 15.26 24.91
N ILE A 327 -9.38 15.37 23.66
CA ILE A 327 -9.89 16.35 22.70
C ILE A 327 -11.15 15.76 22.05
N HIS A 328 -12.28 16.42 22.27
CA HIS A 328 -13.56 16.06 21.64
C HIS A 328 -13.71 16.78 20.31
N LEU A 329 -13.73 16.02 19.21
CA LEU A 329 -14.00 16.51 17.87
C LEU A 329 -15.51 16.40 17.59
N ASP A 330 -16.17 17.51 17.29
CA ASP A 330 -17.56 17.49 16.83
C ASP A 330 -17.67 16.85 15.43
N LEU A 331 -18.87 16.44 15.02
CA LEU A 331 -19.09 15.76 13.74
C LEU A 331 -18.65 16.59 12.53
N GLY A 332 -18.83 17.90 12.57
CA GLY A 332 -18.42 18.79 11.46
C GLY A 332 -16.89 18.79 11.30
N THR A 333 -16.16 18.88 12.41
CA THR A 333 -14.70 18.80 12.44
C THR A 333 -14.21 17.44 11.97
N GLN A 334 -14.86 16.33 12.40
CA GLN A 334 -14.52 14.98 11.93
C GLN A 334 -14.70 14.84 10.42
N LEU A 335 -15.84 15.28 9.87
CA LEU A 335 -16.08 15.23 8.42
C LEU A 335 -15.09 16.10 7.64
N THR A 336 -14.73 17.27 8.14
CA THR A 336 -13.69 18.11 7.55
C THR A 336 -12.34 17.40 7.57
N MET A 337 -12.00 16.71 8.66
CA MET A 337 -10.78 15.91 8.77
C MET A 337 -10.75 14.78 7.72
N LEU A 338 -11.88 14.10 7.47
CA LEU A 338 -11.95 13.08 6.40
C LEU A 338 -11.64 13.67 5.03
N LEU A 339 -12.19 14.85 4.71
CA LEU A 339 -11.92 15.52 3.43
C LEU A 339 -10.45 15.91 3.30
N VAL A 340 -9.86 16.45 4.37
CA VAL A 340 -8.43 16.77 4.42
C VAL A 340 -7.59 15.52 4.23
N LEU A 341 -7.87 14.45 4.97
CA LEU A 341 -7.17 13.16 4.81
C LEU A 341 -7.29 12.58 3.41
N MET A 342 -8.48 12.68 2.79
CA MET A 342 -8.67 12.22 1.43
C MET A 342 -7.78 12.98 0.43
N LEU A 343 -7.60 14.29 0.60
CA LEU A 343 -6.75 15.10 -0.27
C LEU A 343 -5.26 14.90 0.02
N THR A 344 -4.86 15.01 1.29
CA THR A 344 -3.46 14.96 1.70
C THR A 344 -2.83 13.59 1.48
N SER A 345 -3.62 12.51 1.57
CA SER A 345 -3.15 11.15 1.31
C SER A 345 -2.69 10.91 -0.14
N LYS A 346 -3.18 11.69 -1.09
CA LYS A 346 -2.83 11.53 -2.53
C LYS A 346 -1.50 12.18 -2.92
N GLY A 347 -0.91 13.00 -2.04
CA GLY A 347 0.37 13.68 -2.28
C GLY A 347 1.59 12.98 -1.68
N ILE A 348 1.44 11.79 -1.09
CA ILE A 348 2.53 11.13 -0.38
C ILE A 348 2.80 9.77 -1.02
N ALA A 349 3.51 9.78 -2.15
CA ALA A 349 4.03 8.56 -2.76
C ALA A 349 5.45 8.24 -2.24
N GLY A 350 5.77 6.97 -2.05
CA GLY A 350 7.14 6.48 -1.91
C GLY A 350 7.88 6.77 -0.60
N VAL A 351 7.25 7.39 0.41
CA VAL A 351 7.92 7.68 1.69
C VAL A 351 7.65 6.56 2.70
N PRO A 352 8.68 5.94 3.30
CA PRO A 352 8.48 5.00 4.39
C PRO A 352 7.62 5.62 5.52
N ARG A 353 6.62 4.87 5.99
CA ARG A 353 5.66 5.34 7.00
C ARG A 353 4.83 6.56 6.54
N ALA A 354 4.54 6.68 5.26
CA ALA A 354 3.80 7.80 4.68
C ALA A 354 2.49 8.13 5.41
N SER A 355 1.73 7.11 5.82
CA SER A 355 0.49 7.29 6.58
C SER A 355 0.71 8.00 7.92
N LEU A 356 1.83 7.75 8.63
CA LEU A 356 2.14 8.43 9.88
C LEU A 356 2.46 9.91 9.67
N VAL A 357 3.13 10.25 8.58
CA VAL A 357 3.40 11.65 8.22
C VAL A 357 2.09 12.41 7.98
N VAL A 358 1.14 11.79 7.25
CA VAL A 358 -0.20 12.37 7.03
C VAL A 358 -0.95 12.53 8.35
N VAL A 359 -0.94 11.52 9.21
CA VAL A 359 -1.57 11.58 10.54
C VAL A 359 -1.00 12.73 11.34
N THR A 360 0.33 12.88 11.38
CA THR A 360 1.01 13.97 12.12
C THR A 360 0.62 15.34 11.58
N ALA A 361 0.64 15.52 10.26
CA ALA A 361 0.22 16.77 9.61
C ALA A 361 -1.26 17.08 9.89
N THR A 362 -2.12 16.06 9.80
CA THR A 362 -3.55 16.20 10.10
C THR A 362 -3.77 16.59 11.56
N CYS A 363 -3.08 15.96 12.51
CA CYS A 363 -3.16 16.34 13.92
C CYS A 363 -2.83 17.82 14.10
N ALA A 364 -1.73 18.30 13.51
CA ALA A 364 -1.33 19.71 13.59
C ALA A 364 -2.39 20.65 13.00
N MET A 365 -3.00 20.30 11.85
CA MET A 365 -4.06 21.11 11.23
C MET A 365 -5.34 21.23 12.07
N PHE A 366 -5.65 20.22 12.87
CA PHE A 366 -6.85 20.19 13.72
C PHE A 366 -6.53 20.48 15.20
N HIS A 367 -5.41 21.12 15.49
CA HIS A 367 -4.97 21.51 16.83
C HIS A 367 -4.86 20.33 17.81
N ILE A 368 -4.64 19.12 17.29
CA ILE A 368 -4.28 17.93 18.06
C ILE A 368 -2.76 17.93 18.20
N PRO A 369 -2.18 17.73 19.40
CA PRO A 369 -0.74 17.71 19.57
C PRO A 369 -0.07 16.70 18.61
N PRO A 370 0.77 17.15 17.66
CA PRO A 370 1.40 16.24 16.68
C PRO A 370 2.35 15.25 17.35
N GLU A 371 2.87 15.57 18.53
CA GLU A 371 3.68 14.69 19.38
C GLU A 371 2.91 13.41 19.79
N GLY A 372 1.58 13.47 19.75
CA GLY A 372 0.70 12.32 20.00
C GLY A 372 0.94 11.13 19.07
N ILE A 373 1.60 11.35 17.94
CA ILE A 373 2.07 10.25 17.07
C ILE A 373 2.98 9.28 17.84
N ALA A 374 3.72 9.77 18.84
CA ALA A 374 4.57 8.97 19.70
C ALA A 374 3.82 7.84 20.44
N LEU A 375 2.51 8.01 20.67
CA LEU A 375 1.66 7.02 21.34
C LEU A 375 1.44 5.77 20.47
N ILE A 376 1.37 5.92 19.17
CA ILE A 376 1.04 4.84 18.24
C ILE A 376 2.28 4.26 17.52
N LEU A 377 3.40 4.98 17.55
CA LEU A 377 4.65 4.52 16.92
C LEU A 377 5.10 3.11 17.34
N PRO A 378 5.02 2.72 18.63
CA PRO A 378 5.46 1.38 19.04
C PRO A 378 4.70 0.26 18.35
N ILE A 379 3.40 0.44 18.05
CA ILE A 379 2.51 -0.56 17.47
C ILE A 379 2.31 -0.39 15.96
N ASP A 380 2.76 0.72 15.39
CA ASP A 380 2.51 1.07 13.99
C ASP A 380 2.94 -0.01 13.01
N HIS A 381 4.06 -0.68 13.27
CA HIS A 381 4.55 -1.75 12.38
C HIS A 381 3.50 -2.87 12.20
N PHE A 382 2.83 -3.28 13.29
CA PHE A 382 1.79 -4.31 13.22
C PHE A 382 0.55 -3.79 12.47
N CYS A 383 0.18 -2.52 12.70
CA CYS A 383 -0.89 -1.90 11.92
C CYS A 383 -0.54 -1.84 10.44
N ASP A 384 0.73 -1.57 10.10
CA ASP A 384 1.20 -1.47 8.72
C ASP A 384 1.15 -2.80 7.97
N MET A 385 1.37 -3.93 8.64
CA MET A 385 1.19 -5.26 8.07
C MET A 385 -0.24 -5.44 7.50
N PHE A 386 -1.24 -5.12 8.30
CA PHE A 386 -2.65 -5.23 7.91
C PHE A 386 -3.07 -4.16 6.88
N ARG A 387 -2.56 -2.92 7.02
CA ARG A 387 -2.78 -1.86 6.03
C ARG A 387 -2.30 -2.28 4.64
N SER A 388 -1.06 -2.78 4.58
CA SER A 388 -0.43 -3.18 3.32
C SER A 388 -1.19 -4.31 2.63
N ALA A 389 -1.63 -5.31 3.37
CA ALA A 389 -2.47 -6.38 2.83
C ALA A 389 -3.83 -5.84 2.35
N THR A 390 -4.45 -4.92 3.11
CA THR A 390 -5.74 -4.31 2.73
C THR A 390 -5.62 -3.47 1.45
N ASN A 391 -4.52 -2.72 1.29
CA ASN A 391 -4.25 -1.96 0.07
C ASN A 391 -4.14 -2.88 -1.15
N VAL A 392 -3.52 -4.06 -1.01
CA VAL A 392 -3.43 -5.06 -2.08
C VAL A 392 -4.82 -5.61 -2.44
N LEU A 393 -5.65 -5.92 -1.44
CA LEU A 393 -7.04 -6.35 -1.68
C LEU A 393 -7.83 -5.27 -2.43
N GLY A 394 -7.77 -4.01 -1.98
CA GLY A 394 -8.46 -2.88 -2.60
C GLY A 394 -8.03 -2.66 -4.04
N ASN A 395 -6.72 -2.65 -4.31
CA ASN A 395 -6.19 -2.49 -5.67
C ASN A 395 -6.55 -3.66 -6.60
N SER A 396 -6.60 -4.89 -6.07
CA SER A 396 -7.04 -6.05 -6.82
C SER A 396 -8.51 -5.94 -7.22
N LEU A 397 -9.36 -5.51 -6.28
CA LEU A 397 -10.78 -5.26 -6.54
C LEU A 397 -10.99 -4.13 -7.54
N ALA A 398 -10.31 -2.99 -7.35
CA ALA A 398 -10.40 -1.85 -8.26
C ALA A 398 -10.09 -2.27 -9.71
N THR A 399 -8.97 -2.96 -9.90
CA THR A 399 -8.51 -3.40 -11.22
C THR A 399 -9.50 -4.39 -11.86
N THR A 400 -9.97 -5.38 -11.10
CA THR A 400 -10.90 -6.40 -11.62
C THR A 400 -12.31 -5.85 -11.88
N VAL A 401 -12.79 -4.94 -11.04
CA VAL A 401 -14.10 -4.30 -11.21
C VAL A 401 -14.10 -3.40 -12.43
N VAL A 402 -13.07 -2.55 -12.59
CA VAL A 402 -12.98 -1.69 -13.78
C VAL A 402 -12.76 -2.52 -15.04
N SER A 403 -11.96 -3.61 -14.99
CA SER A 403 -11.85 -4.57 -16.11
C SER A 403 -13.22 -5.13 -16.50
N LYS A 404 -14.07 -5.46 -15.53
CA LYS A 404 -15.44 -5.93 -15.80
C LYS A 404 -16.32 -4.83 -16.41
N TRP A 405 -16.25 -3.60 -15.90
CA TRP A 405 -17.03 -2.46 -16.41
C TRP A 405 -16.65 -2.06 -17.83
N GLU A 406 -15.41 -2.37 -18.24
CA GLU A 406 -14.90 -2.16 -19.60
C GLU A 406 -15.09 -3.36 -20.54
N GLY A 407 -15.69 -4.46 -20.07
CA GLY A 407 -15.79 -5.70 -20.85
C GLY A 407 -14.41 -6.33 -21.16
N ALA A 408 -13.42 -6.01 -20.34
CA ALA A 408 -12.02 -6.43 -20.48
C ALA A 408 -11.63 -7.52 -19.46
N LEU A 409 -12.62 -8.25 -18.93
CA LEU A 409 -12.45 -9.38 -18.03
C LEU A 409 -12.81 -10.67 -18.76
N GLU A 410 -11.81 -11.38 -19.26
CA GLU A 410 -11.94 -12.62 -20.02
C GLU A 410 -12.26 -13.82 -19.12
N ASN A 411 -12.87 -14.86 -19.67
CA ASN A 411 -13.09 -16.11 -18.94
C ASN A 411 -11.77 -16.90 -18.83
N PRO A 412 -11.44 -17.47 -17.64
CA PRO A 412 -10.20 -18.23 -17.43
C PRO A 412 -9.99 -19.44 -18.33
N ALA A 413 -10.99 -19.84 -19.10
CA ALA A 413 -10.93 -20.96 -20.06
C ALA A 413 -10.43 -20.54 -21.45
N GLN A 414 -10.12 -19.25 -21.66
CA GLN A 414 -9.66 -18.69 -22.95
C GLN A 414 -8.32 -17.96 -22.87
N ALA A 415 -7.64 -17.97 -21.68
CA ALA A 415 -6.33 -17.36 -21.46
C ALA A 415 -5.21 -18.40 -21.40
#